data_a56f3260471d0ef8c41786554219e1eb
#
_entry.id   a56f3260471d0ef8c41786554219e1eb
#
_cell.length_a   1.000
_cell.length_b   1.000
_cell.length_c   1.000
_cell.angle_alpha   90.00
_cell.angle_beta   90.00
_cell.angle_gamma   90.00
#
_symmetry.space_group_name_H-M   'P 1'
#
loop_
_entity.id
_entity.type
_entity.pdbx_description
1 polymer ?
#
loop_
_entity_poly.entity_id
_entity_poly.type
_entity_poly.pdbx_seq_one_letter_code
_entity_poly.pdbx_strand_id
1 'polypeptide(L)'
;MDTAIKTVMNLHDFAPSPDVNAAFSGLVAAAVQATKLPNWCNNEVCREVQRRCSLSESEMEMYWSRRIASSDCPQQELEKFWYIDNYRELVRREVGLLGGSGLFLTDSSRAAMIGSGPLPLTAWCLWHQTGVAVDLVDVAPAALAQSRELARAIAWLVGECLLADGAAVALPDNAYDVIYVAGLAGDSAEAKQQIIDNILPALRLGGRIIVRGAHGAKTLLYPAFDPNSLQRVQLLVEYNPDDDIINSVYVYKKG
;
A
#
# COMPACT_ATOMS: atom_id res chain seq x y z
N MET A 1 15.79 16.33 8.12
CA MET A 1 15.72 14.95 8.59
C MET A 1 15.78 14.83 10.11
N ASP A 2 16.84 15.22 10.79
CA ASP A 2 17.01 15.06 12.25
C ASP A 2 15.87 15.66 13.09
N THR A 3 15.50 16.90 12.80
CA THR A 3 14.37 17.56 13.49
C THR A 3 13.05 16.81 13.26
N ALA A 4 12.78 16.39 12.03
CA ALA A 4 11.55 15.67 11.69
C ALA A 4 11.45 14.33 12.41
N ILE A 5 12.55 13.56 12.45
CA ILE A 5 12.61 12.29 13.22
C ILE A 5 12.33 12.55 14.70
N LYS A 6 13.02 13.53 15.32
CA LYS A 6 12.82 13.86 16.74
C LYS A 6 11.38 14.31 17.03
N THR A 7 10.76 15.07 16.13
CA THR A 7 9.36 15.49 16.29
C THR A 7 8.43 14.27 16.34
N VAL A 8 8.55 13.34 15.39
CA VAL A 8 7.74 12.11 15.36
C VAL A 8 8.02 11.22 16.58
N MET A 9 9.28 11.11 17.00
CA MET A 9 9.67 10.31 18.19
C MET A 9 9.07 10.84 19.50
N ASN A 10 8.74 12.12 19.59
CA ASN A 10 8.14 12.75 20.77
C ASN A 10 6.59 12.72 20.75
N LEU A 11 5.95 12.25 19.70
CA LEU A 11 4.49 12.10 19.69
C LEU A 11 4.05 10.97 20.63
N HIS A 12 2.96 11.20 21.35
CA HIS A 12 2.33 10.21 22.26
C HIS A 12 0.97 9.74 21.73
N ASP A 13 0.38 10.49 20.80
CA ASP A 13 -0.87 10.17 20.12
C ASP A 13 -0.63 10.22 18.61
N PHE A 14 -1.34 9.38 17.86
CA PHE A 14 -1.25 9.25 16.40
C PHE A 14 -2.57 9.57 15.71
N ALA A 15 -3.63 9.88 16.48
CA ALA A 15 -4.90 10.31 15.90
C ALA A 15 -4.72 11.61 15.09
N PRO A 16 -5.39 11.75 13.95
CA PRO A 16 -5.25 12.92 13.09
C PRO A 16 -5.57 14.23 13.84
N SER A 17 -4.57 15.07 13.92
CA SER A 17 -4.64 16.43 14.51
C SER A 17 -3.69 17.34 13.73
N PRO A 18 -3.81 18.69 13.84
CA PRO A 18 -2.87 19.59 13.17
C PRO A 18 -1.40 19.30 13.49
N ASP A 19 -1.07 18.97 14.74
CA ASP A 19 0.30 18.70 15.18
C ASP A 19 0.81 17.36 14.66
N VAL A 20 -0.01 16.30 14.72
CA VAL A 20 0.32 14.96 14.18
C VAL A 20 0.50 15.05 12.67
N ASN A 21 -0.43 15.70 11.97
CA ASN A 21 -0.35 15.87 10.52
C ASN A 21 0.89 16.67 10.11
N ALA A 22 1.24 17.75 10.82
CA ALA A 22 2.44 18.54 10.56
C ALA A 22 3.72 17.72 10.80
N ALA A 23 3.77 16.92 11.87
CA ALA A 23 4.93 16.10 12.20
C ALA A 23 5.20 15.04 11.10
N PHE A 24 4.18 14.28 10.68
CA PHE A 24 4.35 13.26 9.65
C PHE A 24 4.55 13.85 8.26
N SER A 25 3.86 14.94 7.89
CA SER A 25 4.12 15.65 6.63
C SER A 25 5.56 16.18 6.56
N GLY A 26 6.08 16.70 7.68
CA GLY A 26 7.47 17.11 7.79
C GLY A 26 8.46 15.96 7.65
N LEU A 27 8.13 14.79 8.19
CA LEU A 27 8.96 13.59 8.06
C LEU A 27 8.96 13.07 6.61
N VAL A 28 7.80 13.01 5.97
CA VAL A 28 7.65 12.61 4.55
C VAL A 28 8.45 13.56 3.66
N ALA A 29 8.28 14.88 3.80
CA ALA A 29 9.03 15.86 3.03
C ALA A 29 10.54 15.71 3.21
N ALA A 30 11.01 15.46 4.44
CA ALA A 30 12.41 15.25 4.72
C ALA A 30 12.95 13.94 4.11
N ALA A 31 12.15 12.87 4.09
CA ALA A 31 12.52 11.60 3.48
C ALA A 31 12.58 11.68 1.94
N VAL A 32 11.67 12.42 1.32
CA VAL A 32 11.65 12.66 -0.14
C VAL A 32 12.86 13.48 -0.59
N GLN A 33 13.25 14.50 0.17
CA GLN A 33 14.37 15.40 -0.18
C GLN A 33 15.75 14.78 0.08
N ALA A 34 15.85 13.76 0.93
CA ALA A 34 17.12 13.16 1.29
C ALA A 34 17.46 11.96 0.39
N THR A 35 18.72 11.86 -0.02
CA THR A 35 19.22 10.70 -0.78
C THR A 35 19.55 9.50 0.12
N LYS A 36 19.85 9.74 1.40
CA LYS A 36 20.19 8.70 2.41
C LYS A 36 19.86 9.16 3.82
N LEU A 37 19.73 8.16 4.68
CA LEU A 37 19.48 8.38 6.10
C LEU A 37 20.67 9.04 6.79
N PRO A 38 20.44 9.80 7.89
CA PRO A 38 21.51 10.29 8.74
C PRO A 38 22.35 9.14 9.32
N ASN A 39 23.65 9.33 9.47
CA ASN A 39 24.56 8.29 9.97
C ASN A 39 24.20 7.77 11.38
N TRP A 40 23.52 8.57 12.19
CA TRP A 40 23.08 8.17 13.54
C TRP A 40 21.75 7.40 13.54
N CYS A 41 21.01 7.37 12.42
CA CYS A 41 19.77 6.63 12.29
C CYS A 41 20.09 5.14 12.09
N ASN A 42 20.26 4.45 13.19
CA ASN A 42 20.51 3.00 13.20
C ASN A 42 19.19 2.22 12.99
N ASN A 43 19.31 0.89 12.88
CA ASN A 43 18.17 0.00 12.63
C ASN A 43 17.08 0.07 13.71
N GLU A 44 17.43 0.39 14.96
CA GLU A 44 16.48 0.50 16.06
C GLU A 44 15.63 1.77 15.90
N VAL A 45 16.27 2.91 15.65
CA VAL A 45 15.57 4.18 15.38
C VAL A 45 14.68 4.05 14.16
N CYS A 46 15.19 3.46 13.07
CA CYS A 46 14.40 3.28 11.86
C CYS A 46 13.14 2.43 12.12
N ARG A 47 13.27 1.30 12.82
CA ARG A 47 12.12 0.45 13.16
C ARG A 47 11.10 1.17 14.03
N GLU A 48 11.54 1.95 15.01
CA GLU A 48 10.62 2.72 15.85
C GLU A 48 9.89 3.81 15.04
N VAL A 49 10.59 4.53 14.15
CA VAL A 49 9.96 5.50 13.25
C VAL A 49 8.95 4.82 12.32
N GLN A 50 9.30 3.70 11.69
CA GLN A 50 8.41 2.91 10.83
C GLN A 50 7.16 2.46 11.58
N ARG A 51 7.30 1.97 12.82
CA ARG A 51 6.17 1.60 13.66
C ARG A 51 5.22 2.78 13.91
N ARG A 52 5.77 3.96 14.20
CA ARG A 52 4.99 5.20 14.40
C ARG A 52 4.31 5.64 13.11
N CYS A 53 4.99 5.56 11.98
CA CYS A 53 4.40 5.83 10.66
C CYS A 53 3.22 4.90 10.39
N SER A 54 3.38 3.61 10.60
CA SER A 54 2.31 2.62 10.41
C SER A 54 1.09 2.89 11.30
N LEU A 55 1.29 3.22 12.57
CA LEU A 55 0.20 3.58 13.48
C LEU A 55 -0.53 4.85 13.01
N SER A 56 0.21 5.90 12.67
CA SER A 56 -0.39 7.16 12.21
C SER A 56 -1.10 7.00 10.86
N GLU A 57 -0.56 6.20 9.96
CA GLU A 57 -1.19 5.89 8.66
C GLU A 57 -2.53 5.17 8.88
N SER A 58 -2.56 4.15 9.75
CA SER A 58 -3.78 3.41 10.09
C SER A 58 -4.85 4.32 10.71
N GLU A 59 -4.49 5.19 11.65
CA GLU A 59 -5.41 6.16 12.27
C GLU A 59 -5.92 7.20 11.25
N MET A 60 -5.05 7.72 10.42
CA MET A 60 -5.38 8.67 9.36
C MET A 60 -6.33 8.05 8.32
N GLU A 61 -6.02 6.84 7.86
CA GLU A 61 -6.86 6.12 6.90
C GLU A 61 -8.25 5.82 7.49
N MET A 62 -8.31 5.36 8.73
CA MET A 62 -9.58 5.10 9.42
C MET A 62 -10.41 6.38 9.57
N TYR A 63 -9.77 7.48 9.97
CA TYR A 63 -10.42 8.79 10.09
C TYR A 63 -11.00 9.27 8.76
N TRP A 64 -10.19 9.26 7.69
CA TRP A 64 -10.63 9.73 6.39
C TRP A 64 -11.69 8.83 5.77
N SER A 65 -11.54 7.53 5.91
CA SER A 65 -12.54 6.57 5.42
C SER A 65 -13.91 6.79 6.07
N ARG A 66 -13.96 6.97 7.41
CA ARG A 66 -15.18 7.31 8.13
C ARG A 66 -15.76 8.65 7.69
N ARG A 67 -14.92 9.65 7.61
CA ARG A 67 -15.31 11.02 7.20
C ARG A 67 -15.91 11.03 5.80
N ILE A 68 -15.28 10.34 4.84
CA ILE A 68 -15.79 10.22 3.48
C ILE A 68 -17.13 9.46 3.48
N ALA A 69 -17.18 8.30 4.13
CA ALA A 69 -18.36 7.45 4.13
C ALA A 69 -19.61 8.12 4.80
N SER A 70 -19.38 9.00 5.78
CA SER A 70 -20.45 9.71 6.49
C SER A 70 -20.84 11.06 5.86
N SER A 71 -20.18 11.48 4.80
CA SER A 71 -20.45 12.77 4.13
C SER A 71 -21.74 12.70 3.30
N ASP A 72 -22.46 13.81 3.21
CA ASP A 72 -23.57 13.98 2.27
C ASP A 72 -23.13 13.94 0.80
N CYS A 73 -21.84 14.22 0.55
CA CYS A 73 -21.23 14.21 -0.78
C CYS A 73 -19.90 13.41 -0.75
N PRO A 74 -19.93 12.06 -0.60
CA PRO A 74 -18.74 11.25 -0.35
C PRO A 74 -17.64 11.40 -1.41
N GLN A 75 -18.01 11.50 -2.69
CA GLN A 75 -17.05 11.68 -3.78
C GLN A 75 -16.32 13.02 -3.69
N GLN A 76 -17.04 14.10 -3.34
CA GLN A 76 -16.41 15.40 -3.14
C GLN A 76 -15.54 15.43 -1.88
N GLU A 77 -15.94 14.67 -0.84
CA GLU A 77 -15.12 14.55 0.37
C GLU A 77 -13.84 13.77 0.13
N LEU A 78 -13.89 12.72 -0.70
CA LEU A 78 -12.70 11.97 -1.13
C LEU A 78 -11.68 12.87 -1.85
N GLU A 79 -12.13 13.82 -2.68
CA GLU A 79 -11.24 14.77 -3.37
C GLU A 79 -10.50 15.73 -2.42
N LYS A 80 -10.95 15.86 -1.17
CA LYS A 80 -10.26 16.66 -0.14
C LYS A 80 -9.14 15.91 0.58
N PHE A 81 -9.02 14.61 0.36
CA PHE A 81 -7.92 13.84 0.91
C PHE A 81 -6.61 14.23 0.22
N TRP A 82 -5.69 14.82 0.96
CA TRP A 82 -4.49 15.46 0.36
C TRP A 82 -3.54 14.51 -0.37
N TYR A 83 -3.62 13.19 -0.12
CA TYR A 83 -2.83 12.18 -0.83
C TYR A 83 -3.56 11.53 -2.00
N ILE A 84 -4.79 11.94 -2.35
CA ILE A 84 -5.58 11.29 -3.40
C ILE A 84 -4.85 11.31 -4.76
N ASP A 85 -4.25 12.43 -5.12
CA ASP A 85 -3.52 12.57 -6.39
C ASP A 85 -2.22 11.75 -6.39
N ASN A 86 -1.57 11.61 -5.23
CA ASN A 86 -0.40 10.75 -5.07
C ASN A 86 -0.77 9.27 -5.29
N TYR A 87 -1.91 8.80 -4.73
CA TYR A 87 -2.42 7.44 -5.00
C TYR A 87 -2.80 7.23 -6.46
N ARG A 88 -3.46 8.21 -7.09
CA ARG A 88 -3.81 8.16 -8.53
C ARG A 88 -2.57 8.02 -9.39
N GLU A 89 -1.55 8.81 -9.11
CA GLU A 89 -0.30 8.78 -9.86
C GLU A 89 0.49 7.48 -9.62
N LEU A 90 0.59 7.01 -8.38
CA LEU A 90 1.23 5.73 -8.05
C LEU A 90 0.57 4.58 -8.83
N VAL A 91 -0.76 4.47 -8.78
CA VAL A 91 -1.49 3.40 -9.48
C VAL A 91 -1.39 3.55 -11.00
N ARG A 92 -1.40 4.78 -11.54
CA ARG A 92 -1.16 5.03 -12.96
C ARG A 92 0.20 4.48 -13.42
N ARG A 93 1.24 4.71 -12.61
CA ARG A 93 2.58 4.14 -12.86
C ARG A 93 2.57 2.61 -12.78
N GLU A 94 1.94 2.04 -11.76
CA GLU A 94 1.83 0.59 -11.60
C GLU A 94 1.11 -0.07 -12.79
N VAL A 95 0.02 0.50 -13.26
CA VAL A 95 -0.68 0.03 -14.48
C VAL A 95 0.24 0.13 -15.71
N GLY A 96 1.01 1.21 -15.83
CA GLY A 96 2.02 1.35 -16.87
C GLY A 96 3.13 0.29 -16.80
N LEU A 97 3.63 -0.03 -15.60
CA LEU A 97 4.64 -1.07 -15.38
C LEU A 97 4.09 -2.47 -15.67
N LEU A 98 2.83 -2.74 -15.31
CA LEU A 98 2.13 -3.98 -15.69
C LEU A 98 2.05 -4.12 -17.21
N GLY A 99 1.62 -3.06 -17.93
CA GLY A 99 1.59 -3.02 -19.39
C GLY A 99 2.97 -3.26 -20.01
N GLY A 100 4.01 -2.61 -19.49
CA GLY A 100 5.40 -2.81 -19.90
C GLY A 100 5.92 -4.24 -19.63
N SER A 101 5.36 -4.93 -18.63
CA SER A 101 5.66 -6.34 -18.34
C SER A 101 4.81 -7.33 -19.15
N GLY A 102 3.93 -6.84 -20.04
CA GLY A 102 3.06 -7.66 -20.90
C GLY A 102 1.71 -8.02 -20.28
N LEU A 103 1.27 -7.38 -19.17
CA LEU A 103 -0.06 -7.55 -18.60
C LEU A 103 -0.88 -6.28 -18.76
N PHE A 104 -1.98 -6.35 -19.51
CA PHE A 104 -2.94 -5.26 -19.66
C PHE A 104 -4.22 -5.60 -18.90
N LEU A 105 -4.58 -4.75 -17.93
CA LEU A 105 -5.79 -4.94 -17.14
C LEU A 105 -7.00 -4.35 -17.88
N THR A 106 -8.13 -5.04 -17.76
CA THR A 106 -9.44 -4.65 -18.28
C THR A 106 -10.51 -4.91 -17.21
N ASP A 107 -11.74 -4.53 -17.48
CA ASP A 107 -12.91 -4.83 -16.62
C ASP A 107 -13.19 -6.32 -16.44
N SER A 108 -12.71 -7.17 -17.36
CA SER A 108 -12.78 -8.62 -17.25
C SER A 108 -11.60 -9.25 -16.47
N SER A 109 -10.59 -8.48 -16.13
CA SER A 109 -9.47 -8.90 -15.28
C SER A 109 -9.91 -9.04 -13.82
N ARG A 110 -9.16 -9.84 -13.05
CA ARG A 110 -9.38 -9.97 -11.61
C ARG A 110 -8.12 -9.61 -10.83
N ALA A 111 -8.29 -8.78 -9.82
CA ALA A 111 -7.21 -8.35 -8.94
C ALA A 111 -7.51 -8.67 -7.48
N ALA A 112 -6.46 -8.83 -6.67
CA ALA A 112 -6.57 -8.87 -5.21
C ALA A 112 -5.55 -7.92 -4.59
N MET A 113 -5.87 -7.37 -3.41
CA MET A 113 -4.98 -6.54 -2.62
C MET A 113 -4.81 -7.11 -1.21
N ILE A 114 -3.59 -7.52 -0.88
CA ILE A 114 -3.20 -8.01 0.45
C ILE A 114 -2.73 -6.84 1.30
N GLY A 115 -3.38 -6.63 2.45
CA GLY A 115 -3.18 -5.46 3.30
C GLY A 115 -3.91 -4.24 2.74
N SER A 116 -5.24 -4.36 2.56
CA SER A 116 -6.04 -3.31 1.92
C SER A 116 -6.26 -2.07 2.79
N GLY A 117 -6.23 -2.22 4.10
CA GLY A 117 -6.50 -1.14 5.05
C GLY A 117 -7.95 -0.67 5.07
N PRO A 118 -8.28 0.33 5.88
CA PRO A 118 -9.64 0.89 5.98
C PRO A 118 -9.96 1.91 4.87
N LEU A 119 -8.94 2.44 4.19
CA LEU A 119 -9.04 3.40 3.08
C LEU A 119 -8.33 2.82 1.84
N PRO A 120 -8.89 1.81 1.15
CA PRO A 120 -8.21 1.05 0.11
C PRO A 120 -8.11 1.82 -1.22
N LEU A 121 -7.44 2.98 -1.20
CA LEU A 121 -7.34 3.89 -2.35
C LEU A 121 -6.59 3.28 -3.53
N THR A 122 -5.64 2.40 -3.29
CA THR A 122 -4.97 1.66 -4.38
C THR A 122 -5.98 0.84 -5.18
N ALA A 123 -6.83 0.07 -4.50
CA ALA A 123 -7.83 -0.76 -5.14
C ALA A 123 -8.91 0.10 -5.82
N TRP A 124 -9.33 1.20 -5.19
CA TRP A 124 -10.26 2.16 -5.79
C TRP A 124 -9.67 2.83 -7.05
N CYS A 125 -8.43 3.31 -6.99
CA CYS A 125 -7.76 3.92 -8.14
C CYS A 125 -7.57 2.92 -9.29
N LEU A 126 -7.23 1.66 -8.95
CA LEU A 126 -7.08 0.61 -9.95
C LEU A 126 -8.41 0.33 -10.67
N TRP A 127 -9.50 0.15 -9.92
CA TRP A 127 -10.84 0.03 -10.49
C TRP A 127 -11.22 1.24 -11.34
N HIS A 128 -11.00 2.44 -10.83
CA HIS A 128 -11.36 3.68 -11.52
C HIS A 128 -10.61 3.86 -12.85
N GLN A 129 -9.36 3.39 -12.93
CA GLN A 129 -8.52 3.53 -14.13
C GLN A 129 -8.72 2.40 -15.13
N THR A 130 -9.09 1.20 -14.71
CA THR A 130 -9.08 0.00 -15.54
C THR A 130 -10.41 -0.74 -15.60
N GLY A 131 -11.34 -0.43 -14.70
CA GLY A 131 -12.60 -1.17 -14.53
C GLY A 131 -12.45 -2.48 -13.76
N VAL A 132 -11.23 -2.91 -13.40
CA VAL A 132 -10.99 -4.20 -12.73
C VAL A 132 -11.60 -4.23 -11.33
N ALA A 133 -12.37 -5.28 -11.01
CA ALA A 133 -12.81 -5.53 -9.64
C ALA A 133 -11.65 -6.06 -8.79
N VAL A 134 -11.48 -5.50 -7.58
CA VAL A 134 -10.38 -5.83 -6.67
C VAL A 134 -10.94 -6.48 -5.41
N ASP A 135 -10.51 -7.70 -5.12
CA ASP A 135 -10.78 -8.37 -3.85
C ASP A 135 -9.86 -7.78 -2.77
N LEU A 136 -10.42 -7.45 -1.61
CA LEU A 136 -9.70 -6.84 -0.49
C LEU A 136 -9.41 -7.89 0.57
N VAL A 137 -8.15 -8.03 0.96
CA VAL A 137 -7.71 -8.91 2.04
C VAL A 137 -7.08 -8.08 3.13
N ASP A 138 -7.56 -8.20 4.36
CA ASP A 138 -6.94 -7.56 5.52
C ASP A 138 -7.12 -8.40 6.77
N VAL A 139 -6.18 -8.29 7.70
CA VAL A 139 -6.20 -8.99 8.98
C VAL A 139 -7.06 -8.28 10.03
N ALA A 140 -7.33 -6.98 9.84
CA ALA A 140 -8.07 -6.16 10.76
C ALA A 140 -9.58 -6.13 10.44
N PRO A 141 -10.47 -6.69 11.30
CA PRO A 141 -11.91 -6.68 11.03
C PRO A 141 -12.49 -5.28 10.86
N ALA A 142 -12.00 -4.32 11.66
CA ALA A 142 -12.45 -2.93 11.60
C ALA A 142 -12.08 -2.25 10.28
N ALA A 143 -10.90 -2.56 9.73
CA ALA A 143 -10.47 -2.03 8.43
C ALA A 143 -11.40 -2.51 7.31
N LEU A 144 -11.66 -3.81 7.22
CA LEU A 144 -12.57 -4.35 6.20
C LEU A 144 -14.02 -3.89 6.34
N ALA A 145 -14.52 -3.76 7.57
CA ALA A 145 -15.86 -3.23 7.80
C ALA A 145 -15.95 -1.79 7.24
N GLN A 146 -14.95 -0.97 7.55
CA GLN A 146 -14.88 0.41 7.09
C GLN A 146 -14.69 0.53 5.57
N SER A 147 -13.87 -0.34 4.96
CA SER A 147 -13.70 -0.39 3.50
C SER A 147 -15.02 -0.68 2.78
N ARG A 148 -15.85 -1.59 3.32
CA ARG A 148 -17.19 -1.88 2.77
C ARG A 148 -18.14 -0.68 2.88
N GLU A 149 -18.12 0.05 3.98
CA GLU A 149 -18.91 1.27 4.16
C GLU A 149 -18.49 2.35 3.17
N LEU A 150 -17.18 2.57 3.05
CA LEU A 150 -16.62 3.51 2.07
C LEU A 150 -17.04 3.14 0.64
N ALA A 151 -16.88 1.88 0.24
CA ALA A 151 -17.21 1.44 -1.10
C ALA A 151 -18.68 1.70 -1.47
N ARG A 152 -19.61 1.46 -0.51
CA ARG A 152 -21.02 1.77 -0.70
C ARG A 152 -21.25 3.27 -0.85
N ALA A 153 -20.61 4.08 -0.01
CA ALA A 153 -20.78 5.53 0.00
C ALA A 153 -20.32 6.20 -1.31
N ILE A 154 -19.19 5.76 -1.88
CA ILE A 154 -18.65 6.32 -3.13
C ILE A 154 -19.10 5.55 -4.39
N ALA A 155 -20.07 4.64 -4.26
CA ALA A 155 -20.59 3.79 -5.35
C ALA A 155 -19.50 3.03 -6.11
N TRP A 156 -18.51 2.53 -5.39
CA TRP A 156 -17.39 1.74 -5.92
C TRP A 156 -17.74 0.26 -5.97
N LEU A 157 -17.56 -0.35 -7.14
CA LEU A 157 -17.68 -1.80 -7.32
C LEU A 157 -16.42 -2.49 -6.78
N VAL A 158 -16.44 -2.81 -5.49
CA VAL A 158 -15.41 -3.62 -4.85
C VAL A 158 -15.69 -5.12 -5.08
N GLY A 159 -14.63 -5.93 -5.14
CA GLY A 159 -14.73 -7.39 -5.14
C GLY A 159 -15.09 -7.96 -3.76
N GLU A 160 -14.64 -9.15 -3.46
CA GLU A 160 -14.83 -9.75 -2.14
C GLU A 160 -13.96 -9.07 -1.08
N CYS A 161 -14.46 -9.03 0.17
CA CYS A 161 -13.70 -8.55 1.32
C CYS A 161 -13.44 -9.72 2.26
N LEU A 162 -12.19 -10.17 2.32
CA LEU A 162 -11.74 -11.37 3.02
C LEU A 162 -10.97 -11.02 4.28
N LEU A 163 -11.52 -11.40 5.43
CA LEU A 163 -10.83 -11.26 6.72
C LEU A 163 -9.84 -12.41 6.89
N ALA A 164 -8.58 -12.17 6.60
CA ALA A 164 -7.53 -13.18 6.69
C ALA A 164 -6.14 -12.55 6.75
N ASP A 165 -5.19 -13.29 7.30
CA ASP A 165 -3.77 -13.05 7.10
C ASP A 165 -3.38 -13.39 5.64
N GLY A 166 -2.62 -12.51 4.99
CA GLY A 166 -2.14 -12.75 3.63
C GLY A 166 -1.31 -14.03 3.47
N ALA A 167 -0.65 -14.47 4.54
CA ALA A 167 0.10 -15.74 4.57
C ALA A 167 -0.79 -16.99 4.71
N ALA A 168 -2.10 -16.82 4.95
CA ALA A 168 -3.03 -17.92 5.18
C ALA A 168 -4.38 -17.76 4.44
N VAL A 169 -4.58 -16.69 3.70
CA VAL A 169 -5.83 -16.44 2.97
C VAL A 169 -6.07 -17.53 1.92
N ALA A 170 -7.29 -18.06 1.88
CA ALA A 170 -7.73 -19.02 0.87
C ALA A 170 -8.26 -18.28 -0.37
N LEU A 171 -7.38 -18.01 -1.32
CA LEU A 171 -7.75 -17.46 -2.63
C LEU A 171 -7.96 -18.61 -3.63
N PRO A 172 -8.91 -18.50 -4.57
CA PRO A 172 -9.13 -19.55 -5.57
C PRO A 172 -7.95 -19.65 -6.54
N ASP A 173 -7.54 -20.88 -6.86
CA ASP A 173 -6.42 -21.18 -7.76
C ASP A 173 -6.64 -20.60 -9.16
N ASN A 174 -5.58 -20.08 -9.75
CA ASN A 174 -5.55 -19.53 -11.11
C ASN A 174 -6.67 -18.50 -11.40
N ALA A 175 -7.05 -17.70 -10.39
CA ALA A 175 -8.18 -16.77 -10.50
C ALA A 175 -7.75 -15.33 -10.81
N TYR A 176 -6.53 -14.92 -10.43
CA TYR A 176 -6.14 -13.52 -10.48
C TYR A 176 -5.13 -13.23 -11.59
N ASP A 177 -5.33 -12.12 -12.27
CA ASP A 177 -4.39 -11.56 -13.25
C ASP A 177 -3.28 -10.78 -12.54
N VAL A 178 -3.64 -10.08 -11.45
CA VAL A 178 -2.67 -9.36 -10.61
C VAL A 178 -3.03 -9.47 -9.13
N ILE A 179 -2.00 -9.65 -8.29
CA ILE A 179 -2.13 -9.58 -6.83
C ILE A 179 -1.17 -8.52 -6.31
N TYR A 180 -1.70 -7.58 -5.55
CA TYR A 180 -0.94 -6.52 -4.88
C TYR A 180 -0.61 -6.94 -3.45
N VAL A 181 0.63 -6.72 -3.03
CA VAL A 181 1.09 -6.85 -1.63
C VAL A 181 1.49 -5.46 -1.16
N ALA A 182 0.73 -4.90 -0.22
CA ALA A 182 0.95 -3.57 0.32
C ALA A 182 2.31 -3.46 1.03
N GLY A 183 2.84 -2.24 1.14
CA GLY A 183 4.15 -1.99 1.73
C GLY A 183 4.28 -2.49 3.17
N LEU A 184 3.21 -2.38 3.95
CA LEU A 184 3.13 -2.83 5.35
C LEU A 184 2.64 -4.28 5.51
N ALA A 185 2.20 -4.95 4.44
CA ALA A 185 1.85 -6.37 4.49
C ALA A 185 3.13 -7.22 4.54
N GLY A 186 3.36 -7.85 5.70
CA GLY A 186 4.62 -8.53 6.02
C GLY A 186 5.76 -7.54 6.32
N ASP A 187 6.18 -7.51 7.58
CA ASP A 187 7.17 -6.57 8.12
C ASP A 187 8.63 -7.05 7.96
N SER A 188 8.82 -8.26 7.44
CA SER A 188 10.14 -8.87 7.18
C SER A 188 10.17 -9.56 5.81
N ALA A 189 11.36 -9.90 5.33
CA ALA A 189 11.54 -10.66 4.10
C ALA A 189 10.87 -12.04 4.19
N GLU A 190 10.98 -12.70 5.35
CA GLU A 190 10.35 -13.99 5.61
C GLU A 190 8.83 -13.91 5.60
N ALA A 191 8.25 -12.88 6.23
CA ALA A 191 6.80 -12.66 6.24
C ALA A 191 6.28 -12.37 4.83
N LYS A 192 6.98 -11.54 4.05
CA LYS A 192 6.64 -11.30 2.64
C LYS A 192 6.73 -12.59 1.81
N GLN A 193 7.77 -13.41 2.02
CA GLN A 193 7.90 -14.70 1.33
C GLN A 193 6.73 -15.64 1.65
N GLN A 194 6.31 -15.72 2.92
CA GLN A 194 5.14 -16.52 3.31
C GLN A 194 3.85 -16.06 2.61
N ILE A 195 3.64 -14.74 2.52
CA ILE A 195 2.52 -14.18 1.75
C ILE A 195 2.62 -14.61 0.28
N ILE A 196 3.79 -14.43 -0.36
CA ILE A 196 4.01 -14.80 -1.76
C ILE A 196 3.74 -16.29 -1.99
N ASP A 197 4.28 -17.15 -1.14
CA ASP A 197 4.08 -18.61 -1.26
C ASP A 197 2.61 -19.00 -1.15
N ASN A 198 1.85 -18.33 -0.30
CA ASN A 198 0.42 -18.59 -0.13
C ASN A 198 -0.43 -18.10 -1.32
N ILE A 199 -0.14 -16.92 -1.88
CA ILE A 199 -0.93 -16.33 -2.96
C ILE A 199 -0.54 -16.83 -4.36
N LEU A 200 0.65 -17.41 -4.51
CA LEU A 200 1.20 -17.83 -5.80
C LEU A 200 0.31 -18.85 -6.56
N PRO A 201 -0.36 -19.82 -5.92
CA PRO A 201 -1.32 -20.71 -6.60
C PRO A 201 -2.50 -19.96 -7.21
N ALA A 202 -2.96 -18.88 -6.56
CA ALA A 202 -4.10 -18.09 -7.02
C ALA A 202 -3.79 -17.23 -8.28
N LEU A 203 -2.51 -17.01 -8.58
CA LEU A 203 -2.09 -16.26 -9.75
C LEU A 203 -2.23 -17.10 -11.03
N ARG A 204 -2.88 -16.55 -12.05
CA ARG A 204 -3.00 -17.15 -13.38
C ARG A 204 -1.65 -17.30 -14.08
N LEU A 205 -1.57 -18.20 -15.04
CA LEU A 205 -0.44 -18.23 -15.96
C LEU A 205 -0.33 -16.88 -16.69
N GLY A 206 0.85 -16.26 -16.63
CA GLY A 206 1.06 -14.92 -17.17
C GLY A 206 0.63 -13.78 -16.26
N GLY A 207 0.04 -14.06 -15.10
CA GLY A 207 -0.30 -13.04 -14.10
C GLY A 207 0.92 -12.40 -13.45
N ARG A 208 0.69 -11.32 -12.70
CA ARG A 208 1.75 -10.54 -12.03
C ARG A 208 1.47 -10.37 -10.54
N ILE A 209 2.54 -10.27 -9.78
CA ILE A 209 2.48 -9.82 -8.39
C ILE A 209 3.15 -8.45 -8.34
N ILE A 210 2.49 -7.47 -7.71
CA ILE A 210 3.09 -6.21 -7.34
C ILE A 210 3.39 -6.24 -5.86
N VAL A 211 4.65 -6.03 -5.50
CA VAL A 211 5.09 -5.84 -4.11
C VAL A 211 5.53 -4.39 -3.95
N ARG A 212 5.03 -3.71 -2.93
CA ARG A 212 5.47 -2.36 -2.56
C ARG A 212 6.53 -2.42 -1.47
N GLY A 213 7.45 -1.48 -1.53
CA GLY A 213 8.50 -1.28 -0.54
C GLY A 213 8.94 0.18 -0.52
N ALA A 214 10.17 0.42 -0.08
CA ALA A 214 10.80 1.74 -0.12
C ALA A 214 12.30 1.60 -0.37
N HIS A 215 12.91 2.69 -0.87
CA HIS A 215 14.35 2.77 -1.13
C HIS A 215 14.96 4.06 -0.58
N GLY A 216 16.28 4.11 -0.45
CA GLY A 216 17.00 5.30 0.00
C GLY A 216 16.51 5.80 1.36
N ALA A 217 16.32 7.11 1.51
CA ALA A 217 15.84 7.70 2.75
C ALA A 217 14.35 7.42 3.01
N LYS A 218 13.57 7.03 2.00
CA LYS A 218 12.16 6.65 2.14
C LYS A 218 12.00 5.36 2.95
N THR A 219 13.06 4.57 3.14
CA THR A 219 13.09 3.42 4.05
C THR A 219 12.88 3.80 5.52
N LEU A 220 12.92 5.08 5.86
CA LEU A 220 12.52 5.58 7.17
C LEU A 220 10.99 5.46 7.41
N LEU A 221 10.20 5.49 6.33
CA LEU A 221 8.74 5.46 6.39
C LEU A 221 8.19 4.03 6.28
N TYR A 222 8.79 3.22 5.42
CA TYR A 222 8.42 1.82 5.19
C TYR A 222 9.64 0.92 5.28
N PRO A 223 9.50 -0.34 5.71
CA PRO A 223 10.63 -1.28 5.75
C PRO A 223 11.34 -1.38 4.42
N ALA A 224 12.67 -1.42 4.47
CA ALA A 224 13.48 -1.74 3.31
C ALA A 224 13.14 -3.16 2.82
N PHE A 225 13.06 -3.33 1.52
CA PHE A 225 12.78 -4.62 0.90
C PHE A 225 13.83 -4.91 -0.18
N ASP A 226 14.48 -6.07 -0.08
CA ASP A 226 15.35 -6.56 -1.15
C ASP A 226 14.51 -7.32 -2.18
N PRO A 227 14.32 -6.77 -3.39
CA PRO A 227 13.48 -7.40 -4.40
C PRO A 227 14.02 -8.75 -4.90
N ASN A 228 15.30 -9.05 -4.67
CA ASN A 228 15.91 -10.32 -5.06
C ASN A 228 15.82 -11.40 -3.96
N SER A 229 15.26 -11.05 -2.78
CA SER A 229 15.11 -12.00 -1.67
C SER A 229 13.99 -13.02 -1.90
N LEU A 230 12.99 -12.72 -2.74
CA LEU A 230 11.84 -13.58 -2.98
C LEU A 230 12.19 -14.78 -3.86
N GLN A 231 11.70 -15.94 -3.44
CA GLN A 231 11.85 -17.21 -4.15
C GLN A 231 10.57 -17.57 -4.91
N ARG A 232 10.66 -18.47 -5.91
CA ARG A 232 9.56 -19.00 -6.73
C ARG A 232 8.89 -17.96 -7.62
N VAL A 233 9.42 -16.74 -7.65
CA VAL A 233 8.99 -15.65 -8.51
C VAL A 233 10.20 -15.05 -9.23
N GLN A 234 9.98 -14.49 -10.42
CA GLN A 234 11.00 -13.77 -11.16
C GLN A 234 10.68 -12.28 -11.15
N LEU A 235 11.62 -11.47 -10.70
CA LEU A 235 11.54 -10.01 -10.82
C LEU A 235 11.58 -9.61 -12.30
N LEU A 236 10.61 -8.83 -12.73
CA LEU A 236 10.54 -8.27 -14.09
C LEU A 236 10.88 -6.79 -14.11
N VAL A 237 10.40 -6.06 -13.11
CA VAL A 237 10.57 -4.61 -13.01
C VAL A 237 10.86 -4.23 -11.57
N GLU A 238 11.88 -3.40 -11.38
CA GLU A 238 12.12 -2.63 -10.17
C GLU A 238 11.97 -1.15 -10.52
N TYR A 239 11.08 -0.46 -9.81
CA TYR A 239 10.85 0.97 -9.99
C TYR A 239 10.97 1.69 -8.65
N ASN A 240 11.93 2.58 -8.57
CA ASN A 240 12.25 3.39 -7.40
C ASN A 240 12.01 4.87 -7.75
N PRO A 241 10.87 5.47 -7.35
CA PRO A 241 10.57 6.86 -7.70
C PRO A 241 11.50 7.84 -6.96
N ASP A 242 11.97 8.86 -7.69
CA ASP A 242 12.83 9.94 -7.18
C ASP A 242 12.06 11.22 -6.84
N ASP A 243 10.74 11.20 -7.00
CA ASP A 243 9.81 12.29 -6.68
C ASP A 243 9.10 12.08 -5.33
N ASP A 244 7.91 12.70 -5.16
CA ASP A 244 7.09 12.65 -3.95
C ASP A 244 6.33 11.32 -3.75
N ILE A 245 6.36 10.41 -4.71
CA ILE A 245 5.87 9.05 -4.53
C ILE A 245 6.80 8.29 -3.59
N ILE A 246 6.26 7.79 -2.49
CA ILE A 246 7.07 7.12 -1.45
C ILE A 246 7.40 5.68 -1.86
N ASN A 247 6.41 4.95 -2.35
CA ASN A 247 6.52 3.52 -2.56
C ASN A 247 7.37 3.17 -3.77
N SER A 248 8.38 2.32 -3.55
CA SER A 248 8.99 1.52 -4.61
C SER A 248 8.01 0.44 -5.07
N VAL A 249 8.08 0.09 -6.34
CA VAL A 249 7.21 -0.91 -6.97
C VAL A 249 8.05 -2.01 -7.60
N TYR A 250 7.78 -3.24 -7.23
CA TYR A 250 8.43 -4.44 -7.74
C TYR A 250 7.39 -5.32 -8.43
N VAL A 251 7.60 -5.60 -9.72
CA VAL A 251 6.69 -6.44 -10.52
C VAL A 251 7.32 -7.80 -10.72
N TYR A 252 6.62 -8.84 -10.29
CA TYR A 252 7.07 -10.23 -10.43
C TYR A 252 6.12 -11.02 -11.31
N LYS A 253 6.64 -12.10 -11.90
CA LYS A 253 5.84 -13.21 -12.44
C LYS A 253 6.16 -14.50 -11.69
N LYS A 254 5.24 -15.47 -11.79
CA LYS A 254 5.47 -16.85 -11.33
C LYS A 254 6.70 -17.41 -12.03
N GLY A 255 7.64 -17.96 -11.24
CA GLY A 255 8.86 -18.62 -11.72
C GLY A 255 8.60 -19.96 -12.41
#